data_c01f3a5f648a5ad4c286c652f9e7e644
#
_entry.id   c01f3a5f648a5ad4c286c652f9e7e644
#
_cell.length_a   1.000
_cell.length_b   1.000
_cell.length_c   1.000
_cell.angle_alpha   90.00
_cell.angle_beta   90.00
_cell.angle_gamma   90.00
#
_symmetry.space_group_name_H-M   'P 1'
#
loop_
_entity.id
_entity.type
_entity.pdbx_description
1 polymer ?
#
loop_
_entity_poly.entity_id
_entity_poly.type
_entity_poly.pdbx_seq_one_letter_code
_entity_poly.pdbx_strand_id
1 'polypeptide(L)'
;VWEIMREQQYGRVMFTSSSTGLYGNFGQANYGAAKMAMVGLMNTLHIEGDKYNIRVNCLAPAAGTAMTEGLFPEKAFDLLSPETVSPGVVFLVSPDAPSRTVLAAGGGGFAVFKGFETDGVNLLPEKLSAEGVAESWGAISDESAMKELKMGFEQASKLAMKAATNLGIDLSG
;
A
#
# COMPACT_ATOMS: atom_id res chain seq x y z
N VAL A 1 -14.02 -13.68 -13.42
CA VAL A 1 -12.98 -14.63 -12.92
C VAL A 1 -13.04 -14.82 -11.39
N TRP A 2 -13.53 -13.83 -10.61
CA TRP A 2 -13.53 -13.88 -9.14
C TRP A 2 -14.34 -15.07 -8.58
N GLU A 3 -15.57 -15.28 -9.06
CA GLU A 3 -16.41 -16.41 -8.64
C GLU A 3 -15.75 -17.76 -8.95
N ILE A 4 -15.12 -17.89 -10.12
CA ILE A 4 -14.40 -19.12 -10.52
C ILE A 4 -13.25 -19.39 -9.53
N MET A 5 -12.49 -18.37 -9.14
CA MET A 5 -11.42 -18.51 -8.16
C MET A 5 -11.95 -18.90 -6.78
N ARG A 6 -13.12 -18.38 -6.39
CA ARG A 6 -13.80 -18.77 -5.15
C ARG A 6 -14.24 -20.22 -5.16
N GLU A 7 -14.86 -20.66 -6.24
CA GLU A 7 -15.33 -22.03 -6.40
C GLU A 7 -14.17 -23.04 -6.36
N GLN A 8 -13.07 -22.74 -7.04
CA GLN A 8 -11.88 -23.60 -7.06
C GLN A 8 -10.99 -23.49 -5.81
N GLN A 9 -11.30 -22.59 -4.88
CA GLN A 9 -10.52 -22.33 -3.65
C GLN A 9 -9.05 -22.01 -3.96
N TYR A 10 -8.81 -21.32 -5.05
CA TYR A 10 -7.49 -20.90 -5.49
C TYR A 10 -7.57 -19.75 -6.49
N GLY A 11 -6.79 -18.70 -6.23
CA GLY A 11 -6.64 -17.58 -7.15
C GLY A 11 -5.34 -16.82 -6.91
N ARG A 12 -4.80 -16.27 -7.98
CA ARG A 12 -3.63 -15.39 -7.94
C ARG A 12 -3.92 -14.19 -8.83
N VAL A 13 -3.92 -13.01 -8.21
CA VAL A 13 -4.22 -11.76 -8.88
C VAL A 13 -3.05 -10.81 -8.67
N MET A 14 -2.58 -10.22 -9.74
CA MET A 14 -1.55 -9.19 -9.69
C MET A 14 -2.02 -7.97 -10.49
N PHE A 15 -2.01 -6.81 -9.85
CA PHE A 15 -2.24 -5.51 -10.50
C PHE A 15 -0.91 -4.82 -10.77
N THR A 16 -0.84 -4.10 -11.88
CA THR A 16 0.32 -3.26 -12.18
C THR A 16 0.08 -1.84 -11.66
N SER A 17 0.75 -1.51 -10.55
CA SER A 17 0.86 -0.16 -10.01
C SER A 17 2.03 0.59 -10.67
N SER A 18 2.62 1.55 -9.99
CA SER A 18 3.77 2.33 -10.46
C SER A 18 4.40 3.08 -9.28
N SER A 19 5.68 3.39 -9.38
CA SER A 19 6.35 4.35 -8.49
C SER A 19 5.63 5.70 -8.45
N THR A 20 5.09 6.17 -9.58
CA THR A 20 4.25 7.38 -9.62
C THR A 20 2.99 7.24 -8.78
N GLY A 21 2.37 6.06 -8.73
CA GLY A 21 1.24 5.81 -7.83
C GLY A 21 1.64 5.87 -6.36
N LEU A 22 2.82 5.33 -6.02
CA LEU A 22 3.29 5.23 -4.63
C LEU A 22 3.87 6.55 -4.09
N TYR A 23 4.59 7.31 -4.93
CA TYR A 23 5.38 8.46 -4.50
C TYR A 23 5.04 9.76 -5.24
N GLY A 24 4.26 9.68 -6.32
CA GLY A 24 3.94 10.82 -7.16
C GLY A 24 5.06 11.16 -8.16
N ASN A 25 4.66 11.83 -9.23
CA ASN A 25 5.56 12.50 -10.18
C ASN A 25 4.89 13.77 -10.72
N PHE A 26 5.68 14.80 -10.95
CA PHE A 26 5.18 16.07 -11.49
C PHE A 26 4.45 15.84 -12.83
N GLY A 27 3.28 16.45 -12.98
CA GLY A 27 2.47 16.39 -14.20
C GLY A 27 1.70 15.06 -14.42
N GLN A 28 1.75 14.11 -13.48
CA GLN A 28 1.12 12.78 -13.61
C GLN A 28 0.00 12.53 -12.58
N ALA A 29 -0.77 13.55 -12.22
CA ALA A 29 -1.79 13.42 -11.17
C ALA A 29 -2.85 12.34 -11.49
N ASN A 30 -3.38 12.31 -12.72
CA ASN A 30 -4.35 11.31 -13.17
C ASN A 30 -3.75 9.90 -13.22
N TYR A 31 -2.52 9.77 -13.72
CA TYR A 31 -1.83 8.48 -13.76
C TYR A 31 -1.50 7.96 -12.36
N GLY A 32 -0.95 8.83 -11.48
CA GLY A 32 -0.66 8.50 -10.09
C GLY A 32 -1.91 8.05 -9.34
N ALA A 33 -3.03 8.77 -9.48
CA ALA A 33 -4.31 8.38 -8.90
C ALA A 33 -4.78 7.01 -9.38
N ALA A 34 -4.75 6.76 -10.70
CA ALA A 34 -5.13 5.47 -11.28
C ALA A 34 -4.24 4.32 -10.78
N LYS A 35 -2.93 4.55 -10.64
CA LYS A 35 -1.98 3.53 -10.19
C LYS A 35 -2.05 3.26 -8.68
N MET A 36 -2.34 4.29 -7.86
CA MET A 36 -2.60 4.08 -6.43
C MET A 36 -3.96 3.40 -6.19
N ALA A 37 -4.95 3.62 -7.05
CA ALA A 37 -6.21 2.90 -6.99
C ALA A 37 -6.04 1.37 -7.07
N MET A 38 -5.03 0.87 -7.79
CA MET A 38 -4.70 -0.56 -7.84
C MET A 38 -4.26 -1.09 -6.47
N VAL A 39 -3.55 -0.28 -5.68
CA VAL A 39 -3.14 -0.64 -4.31
C VAL A 39 -4.36 -0.69 -3.39
N GLY A 40 -5.26 0.29 -3.49
CA GLY A 40 -6.53 0.27 -2.74
C GLY A 40 -7.39 -0.95 -3.07
N LEU A 41 -7.50 -1.29 -4.36
CA LEU A 41 -8.23 -2.48 -4.81
C LEU A 41 -7.58 -3.77 -4.28
N MET A 42 -6.25 -3.89 -4.35
CA MET A 42 -5.50 -5.01 -3.76
C MET A 42 -5.80 -5.16 -2.27
N ASN A 43 -5.76 -4.06 -1.51
CA ASN A 43 -6.00 -4.07 -0.06
C ASN A 43 -7.39 -4.61 0.30
N THR A 44 -8.41 -4.30 -0.50
CA THR A 44 -9.78 -4.80 -0.28
C THR A 44 -9.92 -6.25 -0.72
N LEU A 45 -9.51 -6.57 -1.94
CA LEU A 45 -9.65 -7.91 -2.50
C LEU A 45 -8.81 -8.96 -1.77
N HIS A 46 -7.68 -8.57 -1.17
CA HIS A 46 -6.91 -9.45 -0.30
C HIS A 46 -7.77 -9.97 0.87
N ILE A 47 -8.51 -9.08 1.55
CA ILE A 47 -9.37 -9.44 2.68
C ILE A 47 -10.53 -10.34 2.22
N GLU A 48 -11.19 -9.96 1.11
CA GLU A 48 -12.31 -10.73 0.55
C GLU A 48 -11.91 -12.12 0.06
N GLY A 49 -10.67 -12.24 -0.44
CA GLY A 49 -10.13 -13.47 -1.04
C GLY A 49 -9.50 -14.45 -0.06
N ASP A 50 -9.12 -13.98 1.14
CA ASP A 50 -8.28 -14.73 2.08
C ASP A 50 -8.83 -16.12 2.39
N LYS A 51 -10.09 -16.23 2.76
CA LYS A 51 -10.76 -17.51 3.08
C LYS A 51 -10.92 -18.47 1.89
N TYR A 52 -10.64 -18.01 0.66
CA TYR A 52 -10.73 -18.81 -0.56
C TYR A 52 -9.35 -19.11 -1.16
N ASN A 53 -8.26 -18.84 -0.43
CA ASN A 53 -6.89 -18.94 -0.95
C ASN A 53 -6.68 -18.12 -2.23
N ILE A 54 -7.35 -16.98 -2.33
CA ILE A 54 -7.12 -16.00 -3.39
C ILE A 54 -6.15 -14.96 -2.87
N ARG A 55 -4.95 -14.92 -3.44
CA ARG A 55 -3.90 -13.96 -3.08
C ARG A 55 -3.86 -12.83 -4.10
N VAL A 56 -3.80 -11.60 -3.60
CA VAL A 56 -3.87 -10.39 -4.43
C VAL A 56 -2.67 -9.50 -4.12
N ASN A 57 -1.92 -9.15 -5.14
CA ASN A 57 -0.68 -8.39 -5.04
C ASN A 57 -0.63 -7.26 -6.06
N CYS A 58 0.29 -6.33 -5.87
CA CYS A 58 0.65 -5.31 -6.85
C CYS A 58 2.12 -5.42 -7.24
N LEU A 59 2.42 -5.10 -8.50
CA LEU A 59 3.76 -4.85 -9.00
C LEU A 59 3.92 -3.36 -9.31
N ALA A 60 4.99 -2.74 -8.87
CA ALA A 60 5.41 -1.40 -9.25
C ALA A 60 6.73 -1.51 -10.05
N PRO A 61 6.66 -1.70 -11.37
CA PRO A 61 7.84 -1.94 -12.18
C PRO A 61 8.59 -0.65 -12.52
N ALA A 62 9.91 -0.76 -12.61
CA ALA A 62 10.78 0.19 -13.30
C ALA A 62 11.46 -0.54 -14.47
N ALA A 63 11.01 -0.26 -15.70
CA ALA A 63 11.49 -0.92 -16.90
C ALA A 63 11.76 0.07 -18.03
N GLY A 64 12.86 -0.14 -18.73
CA GLY A 64 13.21 0.54 -20.00
C GLY A 64 12.32 -0.01 -21.12
N THR A 65 11.38 0.78 -21.59
CA THR A 65 10.44 0.43 -22.65
C THR A 65 10.25 1.65 -23.57
N ALA A 66 9.59 1.47 -24.70
CA ALA A 66 9.24 2.58 -25.58
C ALA A 66 8.49 3.74 -24.85
N MET A 67 7.77 3.42 -23.76
CA MET A 67 7.08 4.42 -22.93
C MET A 67 8.01 5.22 -22.02
N THR A 68 9.19 4.71 -21.72
CA THR A 68 10.17 5.31 -20.81
C THR A 68 11.44 5.78 -21.52
N GLU A 69 11.46 5.69 -22.85
CA GLU A 69 12.55 6.18 -23.70
C GLU A 69 12.80 7.68 -23.44
N GLY A 70 14.05 8.03 -23.23
CA GLY A 70 14.46 9.41 -22.90
C GLY A 70 14.23 9.84 -21.43
N LEU A 71 13.59 9.03 -20.58
CA LEU A 71 13.43 9.34 -19.15
C LEU A 71 14.67 8.96 -18.32
N PHE A 72 15.49 8.06 -18.82
CA PHE A 72 16.71 7.59 -18.16
C PHE A 72 17.94 7.81 -19.06
N PRO A 73 19.15 8.00 -18.49
CA PRO A 73 20.37 7.90 -19.26
C PRO A 73 20.44 6.51 -19.95
N GLU A 74 21.01 6.46 -21.17
CA GLU A 74 21.08 5.25 -22.00
C GLU A 74 21.57 4.01 -21.24
N LYS A 75 22.69 4.14 -20.49
CA LYS A 75 23.22 3.05 -19.68
C LYS A 75 22.27 2.54 -18.59
N ALA A 76 21.48 3.42 -18.00
CA ALA A 76 20.47 3.05 -17.00
C ALA A 76 19.26 2.38 -17.66
N PHE A 77 18.88 2.85 -18.86
CA PHE A 77 17.81 2.26 -19.65
C PHE A 77 18.10 0.78 -19.98
N ASP A 78 19.32 0.46 -20.40
CA ASP A 78 19.78 -0.90 -20.71
C ASP A 78 19.72 -1.83 -19.48
N LEU A 79 20.06 -1.31 -18.30
CA LEU A 79 19.97 -2.06 -17.04
C LEU A 79 18.54 -2.37 -16.60
N LEU A 80 17.58 -1.54 -17.03
CA LEU A 80 16.17 -1.66 -16.67
C LEU A 80 15.37 -2.51 -17.69
N SER A 81 15.98 -3.50 -18.30
CA SER A 81 15.30 -4.36 -19.26
C SER A 81 14.06 -5.02 -18.63
N PRO A 82 12.92 -5.16 -19.36
CA PRO A 82 11.69 -5.79 -18.85
C PRO A 82 11.90 -7.21 -18.31
N GLU A 83 12.86 -7.94 -18.84
CA GLU A 83 13.22 -9.29 -18.39
C GLU A 83 13.67 -9.30 -16.92
N THR A 84 14.23 -8.19 -16.43
CA THR A 84 14.68 -8.07 -15.02
C THR A 84 13.49 -7.93 -14.04
N VAL A 85 12.30 -7.62 -14.53
CA VAL A 85 11.06 -7.51 -13.77
C VAL A 85 10.27 -8.82 -13.73
N SER A 86 10.35 -9.61 -14.82
CA SER A 86 9.55 -10.83 -15.03
C SER A 86 9.61 -11.85 -13.89
N PRO A 87 10.76 -12.13 -13.24
CA PRO A 87 10.81 -13.05 -12.10
C PRO A 87 9.88 -12.63 -10.95
N GLY A 88 9.76 -11.33 -10.69
CA GLY A 88 8.84 -10.80 -9.68
C GLY A 88 7.36 -11.05 -10.03
N VAL A 89 7.00 -10.91 -11.31
CA VAL A 89 5.65 -11.23 -11.80
C VAL A 89 5.34 -12.69 -11.56
N VAL A 90 6.22 -13.60 -12.01
CA VAL A 90 6.03 -15.06 -11.87
C VAL A 90 5.91 -15.44 -10.40
N PHE A 91 6.74 -14.87 -9.53
CA PHE A 91 6.65 -15.11 -8.08
C PHE A 91 5.31 -14.65 -7.50
N LEU A 92 4.83 -13.44 -7.85
CA LEU A 92 3.58 -12.90 -7.30
C LEU A 92 2.32 -13.68 -7.73
N VAL A 93 2.41 -14.52 -8.76
CA VAL A 93 1.31 -15.40 -9.20
C VAL A 93 1.60 -16.88 -8.97
N SER A 94 2.69 -17.22 -8.31
CA SER A 94 3.04 -18.60 -7.96
C SER A 94 2.20 -19.14 -6.79
N PRO A 95 2.22 -20.46 -6.54
CA PRO A 95 1.60 -21.04 -5.34
C PRO A 95 2.12 -20.45 -4.03
N ASP A 96 3.38 -20.03 -3.98
CA ASP A 96 4.06 -19.48 -2.79
C ASP A 96 3.95 -17.95 -2.68
N ALA A 97 3.23 -17.30 -3.60
CA ALA A 97 3.05 -15.85 -3.59
C ALA A 97 2.55 -15.35 -2.22
N PRO A 98 3.04 -14.21 -1.72
CA PRO A 98 2.41 -13.53 -0.60
C PRO A 98 1.00 -13.03 -0.99
N SER A 99 0.31 -12.41 -0.05
CA SER A 99 -0.86 -11.61 -0.36
C SER A 99 -0.69 -10.20 0.19
N ARG A 100 -1.37 -9.20 -0.38
CA ARG A 100 -1.30 -7.79 0.03
C ARG A 100 0.13 -7.23 -0.05
N THR A 101 0.87 -7.59 -1.07
CA THR A 101 2.24 -7.10 -1.27
C THR A 101 2.32 -6.19 -2.48
N VAL A 102 2.94 -5.03 -2.31
CA VAL A 102 3.36 -4.18 -3.43
C VAL A 102 4.85 -4.41 -3.64
N LEU A 103 5.20 -5.11 -4.72
CA LEU A 103 6.57 -5.41 -5.08
C LEU A 103 7.09 -4.37 -6.09
N ALA A 104 8.09 -3.61 -5.70
CA ALA A 104 8.89 -2.82 -6.63
C ALA A 104 9.92 -3.74 -7.30
N ALA A 105 10.07 -3.64 -8.63
CA ALA A 105 10.98 -4.48 -9.40
C ALA A 105 11.59 -3.70 -10.57
N GLY A 106 12.90 -3.82 -10.77
CA GLY A 106 13.63 -3.20 -11.89
C GLY A 106 15.12 -3.43 -11.79
N GLY A 107 15.81 -3.62 -12.92
CA GLY A 107 17.25 -3.84 -12.96
C GLY A 107 17.72 -5.06 -12.16
N GLY A 108 16.87 -6.07 -11.96
CA GLY A 108 17.16 -7.22 -11.11
C GLY A 108 17.04 -6.95 -9.60
N GLY A 109 16.70 -5.72 -9.20
CA GLY A 109 16.41 -5.35 -7.81
C GLY A 109 14.93 -5.54 -7.47
N PHE A 110 14.66 -5.98 -6.22
CA PHE A 110 13.32 -6.18 -5.70
C PHE A 110 13.21 -5.58 -4.31
N ALA A 111 12.11 -4.85 -4.05
CA ALA A 111 11.82 -4.27 -2.74
C ALA A 111 10.30 -4.30 -2.47
N VAL A 112 9.92 -4.36 -1.21
CA VAL A 112 8.51 -4.30 -0.81
C VAL A 112 8.18 -2.89 -0.33
N PHE A 113 7.16 -2.27 -0.93
CA PHE A 113 6.58 -1.04 -0.41
C PHE A 113 5.65 -1.35 0.76
N LYS A 114 5.73 -0.56 1.82
CA LYS A 114 4.85 -0.65 2.98
C LYS A 114 4.33 0.72 3.38
N GLY A 115 3.07 0.79 3.75
CA GLY A 115 2.45 1.96 4.35
C GLY A 115 2.36 1.82 5.86
N PHE A 116 2.77 2.86 6.56
CA PHE A 116 2.69 2.94 8.02
C PHE A 116 1.88 4.15 8.43
N GLU A 117 1.27 4.08 9.60
CA GLU A 117 0.58 5.19 10.24
C GLU A 117 1.21 5.45 11.62
N THR A 118 1.47 6.71 11.95
CA THR A 118 1.96 7.08 13.28
C THR A 118 0.94 6.70 14.35
N ASP A 119 1.39 6.56 15.57
CA ASP A 119 0.46 6.29 16.67
C ASP A 119 -0.48 7.49 16.90
N GLY A 120 0.02 8.71 16.73
CA GLY A 120 -0.73 9.94 16.87
C GLY A 120 -1.19 10.23 18.31
N VAL A 121 -2.01 11.25 18.48
CA VAL A 121 -2.59 11.66 19.77
C VAL A 121 -4.10 11.79 19.67
N ASN A 122 -4.78 11.78 20.81
CA ASN A 122 -6.17 12.20 20.95
C ASN A 122 -6.18 13.56 21.66
N LEU A 123 -6.84 14.55 21.07
CA LEU A 123 -7.04 15.87 21.66
C LEU A 123 -8.31 15.85 22.53
N LEU A 124 -8.20 16.42 23.73
CA LEU A 124 -9.37 16.63 24.59
C LEU A 124 -10.31 17.71 24.00
N PRO A 125 -11.60 17.72 24.35
CA PRO A 125 -12.58 18.62 23.76
C PRO A 125 -12.18 20.09 23.73
N GLU A 126 -11.51 20.57 24.78
CA GLU A 126 -11.06 21.98 24.91
C GLU A 126 -9.89 22.33 23.96
N LYS A 127 -9.19 21.34 23.43
CA LYS A 127 -8.10 21.48 22.43
C LYS A 127 -8.49 21.02 21.03
N LEU A 128 -9.74 20.63 20.83
CA LEU A 128 -10.22 20.10 19.56
C LEU A 128 -10.50 21.25 18.58
N SER A 129 -9.44 21.85 18.06
CA SER A 129 -9.46 22.95 17.09
C SER A 129 -8.31 22.81 16.09
N ALA A 130 -8.30 23.61 15.05
CA ALA A 130 -7.20 23.64 14.08
C ALA A 130 -5.87 24.04 14.74
N GLU A 131 -5.92 24.98 15.68
CA GLU A 131 -4.78 25.43 16.48
C GLU A 131 -4.27 24.31 17.37
N GLY A 132 -5.16 23.56 18.04
CA GLY A 132 -4.81 22.42 18.87
C GLY A 132 -4.15 21.29 18.06
N VAL A 133 -4.59 21.05 16.83
CA VAL A 133 -3.92 20.13 15.90
C VAL A 133 -2.53 20.64 15.54
N ALA A 134 -2.39 21.92 15.22
CA ALA A 134 -1.10 22.54 14.88
C ALA A 134 -0.10 22.47 16.04
N GLU A 135 -0.54 22.80 17.24
CA GLU A 135 0.28 22.72 18.47
C GLU A 135 0.74 21.30 18.78
N SER A 136 -0.09 20.30 18.44
CA SER A 136 0.18 18.88 18.69
C SER A 136 0.88 18.18 17.53
N TRP A 137 1.19 18.88 16.43
CA TRP A 137 1.69 18.29 15.19
C TRP A 137 2.93 17.41 15.38
N GLY A 138 3.88 17.83 16.23
CA GLY A 138 5.07 17.04 16.53
C GLY A 138 4.77 15.66 17.12
N ALA A 139 3.78 15.57 18.00
CA ALA A 139 3.35 14.31 18.59
C ALA A 139 2.43 13.51 17.64
N ILE A 140 1.64 14.19 16.80
CA ILE A 140 0.82 13.55 15.77
C ILE A 140 1.69 12.86 14.72
N SER A 141 2.80 13.49 14.33
CA SER A 141 3.72 13.02 13.30
C SER A 141 4.92 12.22 13.82
N ASP A 142 4.94 11.87 15.09
CA ASP A 142 6.04 11.07 15.68
C ASP A 142 6.10 9.68 15.08
N GLU A 143 7.21 9.40 14.40
CA GLU A 143 7.45 8.14 13.69
C GLU A 143 7.94 7.00 14.59
N SER A 144 8.24 7.26 15.86
CA SER A 144 8.84 6.29 16.78
C SER A 144 7.97 5.05 17.05
N ALA A 145 6.65 5.18 16.88
CA ALA A 145 5.67 4.12 17.13
C ALA A 145 4.75 3.85 15.94
N MET A 146 5.28 3.98 14.70
CA MET A 146 4.51 3.68 13.48
C MET A 146 4.08 2.22 13.42
N LYS A 147 2.87 1.98 12.88
CA LYS A 147 2.31 0.64 12.67
C LYS A 147 1.81 0.48 11.24
N GLU A 148 2.03 -0.71 10.68
CA GLU A 148 1.37 -1.16 9.47
C GLU A 148 -0.02 -1.69 9.84
N LEU A 149 -1.07 -0.94 9.49
CA LEU A 149 -2.44 -1.39 9.70
C LEU A 149 -2.85 -2.40 8.63
N LYS A 150 -3.61 -3.41 9.03
CA LYS A 150 -3.99 -4.51 8.14
C LYS A 150 -5.34 -4.27 7.47
N MET A 151 -6.23 -3.50 8.10
CA MET A 151 -7.55 -3.17 7.57
C MET A 151 -8.03 -1.81 8.09
N GLY A 152 -8.96 -1.18 7.36
CA GLY A 152 -9.47 0.15 7.71
C GLY A 152 -10.12 0.22 9.10
N PHE A 153 -10.74 -0.87 9.56
CA PHE A 153 -11.34 -0.93 10.89
C PHE A 153 -10.32 -0.79 12.03
N GLU A 154 -9.07 -1.23 11.84
CA GLU A 154 -8.02 -1.07 12.85
C GLU A 154 -7.70 0.42 13.11
N GLN A 155 -7.76 1.27 12.07
CA GLN A 155 -7.59 2.71 12.23
C GLN A 155 -8.73 3.30 13.07
N ALA A 156 -9.97 2.99 12.74
CA ALA A 156 -11.13 3.47 13.49
C ALA A 156 -11.08 3.00 14.96
N SER A 157 -10.74 1.73 15.19
CA SER A 157 -10.59 1.17 16.54
C SER A 157 -9.47 1.84 17.33
N LYS A 158 -8.30 2.07 16.72
CA LYS A 158 -7.18 2.78 17.35
C LYS A 158 -7.60 4.16 17.82
N LEU A 159 -8.27 4.94 16.96
CA LEU A 159 -8.71 6.30 17.30
C LEU A 159 -9.79 6.30 18.39
N ALA A 160 -10.77 5.39 18.30
CA ALA A 160 -11.82 5.24 19.30
C ALA A 160 -11.25 4.83 20.67
N MET A 161 -10.32 3.89 20.71
CA MET A 161 -9.67 3.46 21.96
C MET A 161 -8.86 4.58 22.61
N LYS A 162 -8.12 5.38 21.84
CA LYS A 162 -7.41 6.56 22.36
C LYS A 162 -8.38 7.59 22.95
N ALA A 163 -9.50 7.86 22.25
CA ALA A 163 -10.52 8.75 22.73
C ALA A 163 -11.15 8.25 24.04
N ALA A 164 -11.53 6.98 24.08
CA ALA A 164 -12.11 6.36 25.28
C ALA A 164 -11.15 6.41 26.47
N THR A 165 -9.87 6.08 26.27
CA THR A 165 -8.85 6.14 27.31
C THR A 165 -8.72 7.56 27.88
N ASN A 166 -8.66 8.58 27.03
CA ASN A 166 -8.52 9.97 27.46
C ASN A 166 -9.76 10.52 28.15
N LEU A 167 -10.95 10.02 27.80
CA LEU A 167 -12.22 10.44 28.38
C LEU A 167 -12.67 9.55 29.55
N GLY A 168 -11.90 8.51 29.92
CA GLY A 168 -12.28 7.57 30.96
C GLY A 168 -13.52 6.73 30.64
N ILE A 169 -13.77 6.47 29.34
CA ILE A 169 -14.91 5.69 28.85
C ILE A 169 -14.50 4.23 28.72
N ASP A 170 -15.28 3.34 29.32
CA ASP A 170 -15.12 1.88 29.12
C ASP A 170 -15.85 1.43 27.86
N LEU A 171 -15.12 0.79 26.95
CA LEU A 171 -15.63 0.22 25.70
C LEU A 171 -15.85 -1.30 25.78
N SER A 172 -15.76 -1.91 26.95
CA SER A 172 -15.88 -3.36 27.15
C SER A 172 -17.33 -3.86 27.28
N GLY A 173 -18.33 -3.05 26.83
CA GLY A 173 -19.76 -3.38 26.85
C GLY A 173 -20.21 -4.26 25.70
#